data_68ea007f4c3ebe63ddbc73b504ac4ee8
#
_entry.id   68ea007f4c3ebe63ddbc73b504ac4ee8
#
_cell.length_a   1.000
_cell.length_b   1.000
_cell.length_c   1.000
_cell.angle_alpha   90.00
_cell.angle_beta   90.00
_cell.angle_gamma   90.00
#
_symmetry.space_group_name_H-M   'P 1'
#
loop_
_entity.id
_entity.type
_entity.pdbx_description
1 polymer ?
#
loop_
_entity_poly.entity_id
_entity_poly.type
_entity_poly.pdbx_seq_one_letter_code
_entity_poly.pdbx_strand_id
1 'polypeptide(L)'
;MKDAVLAEVVRSGVVESQHRGFLIALNADGSVNLELGDSSHLIFPRSTVKSFQAAAMVRNGLDLEPRLLALGASSHSGSQVHLDAVREILSTVGLDENALQCMLDRPLGEAERRAYGDQGPSRIVMNCSGKH
;
A
#
# COMPACT_ATOMS: atom_id res chain seq x y z
N MET A 1 -0.60 -3.21 27.80
CA MET A 1 -1.19 -2.96 26.46
C MET A 1 -2.64 -3.42 26.54
N LYS A 2 -3.60 -2.55 26.28
CA LYS A 2 -5.05 -2.90 26.41
C LYS A 2 -5.62 -3.18 25.01
N ASP A 3 -5.15 -4.25 24.38
CA ASP A 3 -5.72 -4.77 23.14
C ASP A 3 -7.00 -5.57 23.41
N ALA A 4 -7.87 -5.65 22.43
CA ALA A 4 -9.09 -6.46 22.46
C ALA A 4 -8.99 -7.66 21.52
N VAL A 5 -9.74 -8.74 21.81
CA VAL A 5 -9.94 -9.83 20.84
C VAL A 5 -10.87 -9.30 19.75
N LEU A 6 -10.37 -9.27 18.50
CA LEU A 6 -11.13 -8.80 17.33
C LEU A 6 -11.72 -9.93 16.52
N ALA A 7 -11.06 -11.08 16.48
CA ALA A 7 -11.54 -12.29 15.79
C ALA A 7 -10.99 -13.54 16.45
N GLU A 8 -11.74 -14.63 16.31
CA GLU A 8 -11.35 -15.95 16.77
C GLU A 8 -11.50 -16.98 15.65
N VAL A 9 -10.56 -17.91 15.58
CA VAL A 9 -10.69 -19.12 14.78
C VAL A 9 -11.18 -20.22 15.68
N VAL A 10 -12.35 -20.77 15.38
CA VAL A 10 -12.97 -21.84 16.17
C VAL A 10 -13.00 -23.13 15.34
N ARG A 11 -12.49 -24.20 15.92
CA ARG A 11 -12.53 -25.55 15.32
C ARG A 11 -13.17 -26.52 16.29
N SER A 12 -14.21 -27.20 15.83
CA SER A 12 -14.95 -28.18 16.64
C SER A 12 -15.40 -27.66 18.03
N GLY A 13 -15.79 -26.39 18.10
CA GLY A 13 -16.22 -25.74 19.34
C GLY A 13 -15.09 -25.26 20.26
N VAL A 14 -13.83 -25.41 19.84
CA VAL A 14 -12.65 -24.95 20.60
C VAL A 14 -12.03 -23.77 19.91
N VAL A 15 -11.68 -22.70 20.66
CA VAL A 15 -10.94 -21.57 20.14
C VAL A 15 -9.50 -22.00 19.86
N GLU A 16 -9.13 -22.06 18.58
CA GLU A 16 -7.81 -22.48 18.09
C GLU A 16 -6.81 -21.33 18.10
N SER A 17 -7.26 -20.12 17.73
CA SER A 17 -6.44 -18.91 17.77
C SER A 17 -7.31 -17.67 17.96
N GLN A 18 -6.67 -16.60 18.45
CA GLN A 18 -7.27 -15.28 18.62
C GLN A 18 -6.42 -14.23 17.90
N HIS A 19 -7.08 -13.31 17.19
CA HIS A 19 -6.50 -12.13 16.64
C HIS A 19 -6.86 -10.94 17.52
N ARG A 20 -5.85 -10.30 18.08
CA ARG A 20 -6.00 -9.18 19.00
C ARG A 20 -5.54 -7.89 18.35
N GLY A 21 -6.10 -6.77 18.77
CA GLY A 21 -5.71 -5.48 18.22
C GLY A 21 -6.53 -4.32 18.77
N PHE A 22 -6.55 -3.23 18.03
CA PHE A 22 -7.28 -2.00 18.35
C PHE A 22 -8.20 -1.67 17.19
N LEU A 23 -9.41 -1.21 17.51
CA LEU A 23 -10.39 -0.80 16.49
C LEU A 23 -11.07 0.47 16.98
N ILE A 24 -11.21 1.45 16.08
CA ILE A 24 -12.07 2.61 16.27
C ILE A 24 -12.93 2.80 15.03
N ALA A 25 -14.21 3.01 15.21
CA ALA A 25 -15.12 3.46 14.18
C ALA A 25 -15.73 4.80 14.59
N LEU A 26 -15.73 5.75 13.68
CA LEU A 26 -16.25 7.09 13.91
C LEU A 26 -17.57 7.30 13.16
N ASN A 27 -18.46 8.09 13.75
CA ASN A 27 -19.60 8.65 13.06
C ASN A 27 -19.16 9.74 12.07
N ALA A 28 -20.07 10.17 11.20
CA ALA A 28 -19.78 11.23 10.22
C ALA A 28 -19.39 12.58 10.85
N ASP A 29 -19.83 12.84 12.09
CA ASP A 29 -19.50 14.04 12.87
C ASP A 29 -18.14 13.92 13.62
N GLY A 30 -17.46 12.79 13.49
CA GLY A 30 -16.18 12.51 14.16
C GLY A 30 -16.32 11.95 15.58
N SER A 31 -17.52 11.80 16.11
CA SER A 31 -17.74 11.14 17.40
C SER A 31 -17.47 9.63 17.31
N VAL A 32 -17.05 9.03 18.43
CA VAL A 32 -16.76 7.60 18.48
C VAL A 32 -18.06 6.80 18.45
N ASN A 33 -18.18 5.92 17.45
CA ASN A 33 -19.29 4.96 17.37
C ASN A 33 -18.93 3.65 18.09
N LEU A 34 -17.72 3.13 17.83
CA LEU A 34 -17.24 1.88 18.43
C LEU A 34 -15.75 2.01 18.73
N GLU A 35 -15.34 1.56 19.90
CA GLU A 35 -13.93 1.44 20.28
C GLU A 35 -13.70 0.08 20.94
N LEU A 36 -12.70 -0.65 20.46
CA LEU A 36 -12.22 -1.89 21.04
C LEU A 36 -10.71 -1.79 21.29
N GLY A 37 -10.31 -1.99 22.52
CA GLY A 37 -8.94 -1.76 22.96
C GLY A 37 -8.63 -0.27 23.10
N ASP A 38 -7.34 0.06 23.19
CA ASP A 38 -6.85 1.43 23.32
C ASP A 38 -6.57 2.02 21.94
N SER A 39 -7.52 2.78 21.38
CA SER A 39 -7.39 3.39 20.05
C SER A 39 -6.35 4.50 19.97
N SER A 40 -5.85 5.00 21.10
CA SER A 40 -4.74 5.98 21.16
C SER A 40 -3.36 5.34 21.05
N HIS A 41 -3.29 4.01 20.99
CA HIS A 41 -2.03 3.28 20.89
C HIS A 41 -1.27 3.62 19.61
N LEU A 42 -0.01 3.99 19.74
CA LEU A 42 0.82 4.32 18.58
C LEU A 42 1.13 3.08 17.74
N ILE A 43 0.87 3.18 16.46
CA ILE A 43 1.13 2.13 15.47
C ILE A 43 1.96 2.66 14.30
N PHE A 44 2.61 1.73 13.59
CA PHE A 44 3.15 2.02 12.26
C PHE A 44 2.07 1.74 11.22
N PRO A 45 1.47 2.76 10.59
CA PRO A 45 0.34 2.56 9.67
C PRO A 45 0.74 1.83 8.38
N ARG A 46 2.03 1.76 8.07
CA ARG A 46 2.56 1.04 6.90
C ARG A 46 1.84 1.45 5.61
N SER A 47 1.44 0.48 4.81
CA SER A 47 0.78 0.72 3.51
C SER A 47 -0.62 1.33 3.60
N THR A 48 -1.23 1.39 4.77
CA THR A 48 -2.57 2.00 4.91
C THR A 48 -2.58 3.51 4.70
N VAL A 49 -1.42 4.19 4.77
CA VAL A 49 -1.30 5.63 4.47
C VAL A 49 -1.29 5.97 2.98
N LYS A 50 -1.24 4.99 2.07
CA LYS A 50 -1.08 5.25 0.63
C LYS A 50 -2.15 6.15 0.04
N SER A 51 -3.42 5.94 0.40
CA SER A 51 -4.53 6.78 -0.04
C SER A 51 -4.43 8.21 0.49
N PHE A 52 -3.95 8.39 1.72
CA PHE A 52 -3.70 9.72 2.29
C PHE A 52 -2.54 10.42 1.57
N GLN A 53 -1.47 9.68 1.23
CA GLN A 53 -0.36 10.20 0.43
C GLN A 53 -0.84 10.65 -0.95
N ALA A 54 -1.62 9.80 -1.66
CA ALA A 54 -2.20 10.16 -2.95
C ALA A 54 -3.11 11.40 -2.85
N ALA A 55 -3.98 11.46 -1.84
CA ALA A 55 -4.82 12.63 -1.61
C ALA A 55 -4.00 13.90 -1.34
N ALA A 56 -2.89 13.79 -0.59
CA ALA A 56 -2.00 14.91 -0.34
C ALA A 56 -1.30 15.36 -1.64
N MET A 57 -0.84 14.44 -2.48
CA MET A 57 -0.23 14.76 -3.78
C MET A 57 -1.21 15.49 -4.69
N VAL A 58 -2.46 15.01 -4.82
CA VAL A 58 -3.50 15.67 -5.62
C VAL A 58 -3.81 17.07 -5.08
N ARG A 59 -3.92 17.24 -3.76
CA ARG A 59 -4.11 18.56 -3.14
C ARG A 59 -2.96 19.54 -3.39
N ASN A 60 -1.76 19.03 -3.65
CA ASN A 60 -0.58 19.81 -3.97
C ASN A 60 -0.33 19.94 -5.50
N GLY A 61 -1.32 19.61 -6.31
CA GLY A 61 -1.30 19.87 -7.74
C GLY A 61 -0.91 18.69 -8.62
N LEU A 62 -0.77 17.48 -8.07
CA LEU A 62 -0.59 16.29 -8.91
C LEU A 62 -1.87 16.03 -9.70
N ASP A 63 -1.78 16.14 -11.01
CA ASP A 63 -2.85 15.88 -11.96
C ASP A 63 -2.50 14.64 -12.79
N LEU A 64 -3.13 13.53 -12.45
CA LEU A 64 -2.94 12.25 -13.13
C LEU A 64 -4.30 11.66 -13.52
N GLU A 65 -4.32 11.00 -14.66
CA GLU A 65 -5.42 10.11 -15.04
C GLU A 65 -5.77 9.14 -13.89
N PRO A 66 -7.06 8.83 -13.65
CA PRO A 66 -7.49 7.97 -12.53
C PRO A 66 -6.74 6.63 -12.45
N ARG A 67 -6.42 6.02 -13.59
CA ARG A 67 -5.64 4.78 -13.70
C ARG A 67 -4.23 4.93 -13.11
N LEU A 68 -3.56 6.03 -13.43
CA LEU A 68 -2.21 6.33 -12.96
C LEU A 68 -2.21 6.71 -11.47
N LEU A 69 -3.20 7.49 -11.05
CA LEU A 69 -3.38 7.84 -9.64
C LEU A 69 -3.64 6.59 -8.79
N ALA A 70 -4.44 5.64 -9.28
CA ALA A 70 -4.67 4.37 -8.61
C ALA A 70 -3.35 3.58 -8.42
N LEU A 71 -2.47 3.58 -9.41
CA LEU A 71 -1.14 2.98 -9.29
C LEU A 71 -0.29 3.71 -8.23
N GLY A 72 -0.28 5.04 -8.22
CA GLY A 72 0.38 5.86 -7.21
C GLY A 72 -0.09 5.57 -5.78
N ALA A 73 -1.35 5.17 -5.60
CA ALA A 73 -1.94 4.82 -4.30
C ALA A 73 -1.83 3.32 -3.94
N SER A 74 -1.21 2.49 -4.78
CA SER A 74 -1.21 1.03 -4.61
C SER A 74 0.18 0.41 -4.57
N SER A 75 0.24 -0.91 -4.50
CA SER A 75 1.39 -1.72 -4.87
C SER A 75 1.07 -2.48 -6.13
N HIS A 76 2.09 -2.79 -6.93
CA HIS A 76 1.93 -3.53 -8.18
C HIS A 76 2.77 -4.80 -8.23
N SER A 77 2.40 -5.74 -9.11
CA SER A 77 3.09 -7.01 -9.26
C SER A 77 4.45 -6.90 -9.98
N GLY A 78 4.65 -5.83 -10.75
CA GLY A 78 5.78 -5.67 -11.65
C GLY A 78 5.50 -6.20 -13.05
N SER A 79 4.21 -6.41 -13.43
CA SER A 79 3.85 -6.77 -14.79
C SER A 79 4.11 -5.62 -15.77
N GLN A 80 4.26 -5.92 -17.06
CA GLN A 80 4.61 -4.93 -18.07
C GLN A 80 3.65 -3.73 -18.06
N VAL A 81 2.33 -3.98 -17.91
CA VAL A 81 1.33 -2.90 -17.85
C VAL A 81 1.57 -1.95 -16.68
N HIS A 82 2.04 -2.46 -15.54
CA HIS A 82 2.40 -1.61 -14.39
C HIS A 82 3.67 -0.81 -14.64
N LEU A 83 4.70 -1.44 -15.23
CA LEU A 83 5.96 -0.76 -15.54
C LEU A 83 5.73 0.37 -16.55
N ASP A 84 4.91 0.13 -17.57
CA ASP A 84 4.55 1.14 -18.57
C ASP A 84 3.77 2.29 -17.93
N ALA A 85 2.87 2.00 -17.00
CA ALA A 85 2.16 3.03 -16.27
C ALA A 85 3.08 3.85 -15.33
N VAL A 86 4.11 3.23 -14.71
CA VAL A 86 5.12 3.98 -13.95
C VAL A 86 5.91 4.93 -14.87
N ARG A 87 6.33 4.46 -16.05
CA ARG A 87 7.02 5.30 -17.05
C ARG A 87 6.14 6.47 -17.50
N GLU A 88 4.86 6.19 -17.72
CA GLU A 88 3.88 7.22 -18.08
C GLU A 88 3.76 8.28 -17.00
N ILE A 89 3.64 7.91 -15.71
CA ILE A 89 3.64 8.85 -14.60
C ILE A 89 4.91 9.73 -14.63
N LEU A 90 6.09 9.14 -14.74
CA LEU A 90 7.34 9.87 -14.79
C LEU A 90 7.39 10.83 -15.98
N SER A 91 6.92 10.41 -17.14
CA SER A 91 6.92 11.22 -18.36
C SER A 91 6.03 12.46 -18.27
N THR A 92 4.95 12.44 -17.45
CA THR A 92 4.09 13.63 -17.26
C THR A 92 4.85 14.83 -16.69
N VAL A 93 5.97 14.59 -16.01
CA VAL A 93 6.82 15.62 -15.41
C VAL A 93 8.23 15.66 -16.02
N GLY A 94 8.42 15.02 -17.19
CA GLY A 94 9.68 15.01 -17.92
C GLY A 94 10.78 14.18 -17.27
N LEU A 95 10.45 13.21 -16.44
CA LEU A 95 11.37 12.30 -15.78
C LEU A 95 11.38 10.91 -16.44
N ASP A 96 12.41 10.13 -16.14
CA ASP A 96 12.56 8.74 -16.52
C ASP A 96 12.86 7.85 -15.30
N GLU A 97 13.12 6.55 -15.52
CA GLU A 97 13.38 5.58 -14.46
C GLU A 97 14.56 5.91 -13.55
N ASN A 98 15.51 6.72 -14.03
CA ASN A 98 16.69 7.13 -13.24
C ASN A 98 16.32 8.08 -12.11
N ALA A 99 15.17 8.76 -12.21
CA ALA A 99 14.65 9.62 -11.15
C ALA A 99 14.11 8.87 -9.95
N LEU A 100 13.80 7.57 -10.08
CA LEU A 100 13.24 6.76 -8.99
C LEU A 100 14.22 6.66 -7.82
N GLN A 101 13.73 6.99 -6.62
CA GLN A 101 14.52 6.93 -5.37
C GLN A 101 14.17 5.74 -4.47
N CYS A 102 13.21 4.90 -4.88
CA CYS A 102 12.86 3.69 -4.13
C CYS A 102 14.04 2.69 -4.12
N MET A 103 13.97 1.72 -3.21
CA MET A 103 14.97 0.66 -3.12
C MET A 103 14.99 -0.19 -4.39
N LEU A 104 16.12 -0.82 -4.66
CA LEU A 104 16.23 -1.87 -5.67
C LEU A 104 15.49 -3.12 -5.18
N ASP A 105 14.69 -3.74 -6.04
CA ASP A 105 13.93 -4.95 -5.71
C ASP A 105 13.72 -5.82 -6.96
N ARG A 106 13.07 -6.95 -6.77
CA ARG A 106 12.56 -7.84 -7.82
C ARG A 106 11.04 -7.74 -7.88
N PRO A 107 10.39 -8.14 -8.99
CA PRO A 107 8.92 -8.11 -9.09
C PRO A 107 8.25 -8.82 -7.92
N LEU A 108 7.15 -8.24 -7.42
CA LEU A 108 6.37 -8.81 -6.33
C LEU A 108 5.53 -10.00 -6.80
N GLY A 109 4.95 -9.91 -8.02
CA GLY A 109 4.14 -10.97 -8.59
C GLY A 109 4.94 -12.23 -8.84
N GLU A 110 4.39 -13.39 -8.53
CA GLU A 110 5.10 -14.65 -8.66
C GLU A 110 5.40 -14.99 -10.14
N ALA A 111 4.44 -14.76 -11.03
CA ALA A 111 4.61 -14.97 -12.47
C ALA A 111 5.66 -14.01 -13.05
N GLU A 112 5.59 -12.74 -12.67
CA GLU A 112 6.54 -11.70 -13.08
C GLU A 112 7.94 -11.99 -12.54
N ARG A 113 8.04 -12.43 -11.30
CA ARG A 113 9.32 -12.81 -10.69
C ARG A 113 9.96 -14.01 -11.40
N ARG A 114 9.18 -15.01 -11.79
CA ARG A 114 9.65 -16.15 -12.58
C ARG A 114 10.13 -15.70 -13.96
N ALA A 115 9.35 -14.85 -14.64
CA ALA A 115 9.73 -14.32 -15.95
C ALA A 115 10.94 -13.40 -15.90
N TYR A 116 11.14 -12.70 -14.79
CA TYR A 116 12.28 -11.82 -14.55
C TYR A 116 13.61 -12.60 -14.43
N GLY A 117 13.56 -13.84 -13.95
CA GLY A 117 14.69 -14.76 -13.90
C GLY A 117 15.86 -14.21 -13.07
N ASP A 118 17.07 -14.35 -13.62
CA ASP A 118 18.31 -13.95 -12.96
C ASP A 118 18.73 -12.49 -13.19
N GLN A 119 17.82 -11.67 -13.72
CA GLN A 119 18.09 -10.23 -13.85
C GLN A 119 18.34 -9.61 -12.46
N GLY A 120 19.26 -8.68 -12.41
CA GLY A 120 19.57 -7.93 -11.19
C GLY A 120 18.38 -7.10 -10.71
N PRO A 121 18.29 -6.77 -9.42
CA PRO A 121 17.19 -5.97 -8.89
C PRO A 121 17.22 -4.58 -9.51
N SER A 122 16.03 -4.00 -9.73
CA SER A 122 15.88 -2.65 -10.28
C SER A 122 14.80 -1.86 -9.53
N ARG A 123 14.84 -0.53 -9.67
CA ARG A 123 13.90 0.37 -8.98
C ARG A 123 12.49 0.31 -9.59
N ILE A 124 12.40 0.18 -10.91
CA ILE A 124 11.10 0.23 -11.59
C ILE A 124 10.22 -0.97 -11.25
N VAL A 125 10.80 -2.15 -11.01
CA VAL A 125 10.04 -3.35 -10.64
C VAL A 125 9.68 -3.41 -9.15
N MET A 126 10.22 -2.50 -8.34
CA MET A 126 9.86 -2.38 -6.93
C MET A 126 8.37 -2.06 -6.83
N ASN A 127 7.66 -2.82 -6.02
CA ASN A 127 6.18 -2.83 -5.97
C ASN A 127 5.52 -1.48 -5.64
N CYS A 128 6.29 -0.50 -5.23
CA CYS A 128 5.81 0.84 -4.91
C CYS A 128 6.44 1.93 -5.79
N SER A 129 7.11 1.59 -6.89
CA SER A 129 7.82 2.54 -7.75
C SER A 129 6.91 3.65 -8.33
N GLY A 130 5.62 3.37 -8.53
CA GLY A 130 4.66 4.34 -9.07
C GLY A 130 4.34 5.54 -8.16
N LYS A 131 4.93 5.61 -6.95
CA LYS A 131 4.73 6.75 -6.03
C LYS A 131 6.04 7.37 -5.51
N HIS A 132 7.17 6.94 -6.01
CA HIS A 132 8.50 7.43 -5.68
C HIS A 132 9.11 8.19 -6.85
#